data_9ea576029d2c48b5da8a86562902b204
#
_entry.id   9ea576029d2c48b5da8a86562902b204
#
_cell.length_a   1.000
_cell.length_b   1.000
_cell.length_c   1.000
_cell.angle_alpha   90.00
_cell.angle_beta   90.00
_cell.angle_gamma   90.00
#
_symmetry.space_group_name_H-M   'P 1'
#
loop_
_entity.id
_entity.type
_entity.pdbx_description
1 polymer ?
#
loop_
_entity_poly.entity_id
_entity_poly.type
_entity_poly.pdbx_seq_one_letter_code
_entity_poly.pdbx_strand_id
1 'polypeptide(L)'
;MKQQLGGAIVTEKPNVKWSDVAGLDLAKDALKEAVILPVKFPQFFTGKRKAWSGFLLYGPPGTGKSYLAKAVATEADSTFFSVSSSDLVSKWMGESEKLVNNLFSMAREKAPSIIFIDEIDALCGARGESGESEASRRIKTEILVQMQGVGSDSAGKVLVLAATNTPYSLDQAVRRRFDKRIYIPLPEAAARAHMFKVHVGETPHDLTNEDFESLGVQTPGFSGSDIDHVVKDVLYEPVRKTQEATHFKTVTKEEDETKEYYVPCSPGDPSAWASTLDELASLGYADRVMPPPITLGDFKKILLR
;
A
#
# COMPACT_ATOMS: atom_id res chain seq x y z
N MET A 1 -28.26 11.76 -6.46
CA MET A 1 -26.95 12.43 -6.60
C MET A 1 -25.87 11.87 -5.68
N LYS A 2 -26.10 11.64 -4.37
CA LYS A 2 -25.08 10.98 -3.50
C LYS A 2 -24.72 9.54 -3.89
N GLN A 3 -25.57 8.81 -4.57
CA GLN A 3 -25.34 7.40 -5.01
C GLN A 3 -24.49 7.24 -6.29
N GLN A 4 -24.34 8.26 -7.11
CA GLN A 4 -23.55 8.19 -8.35
C GLN A 4 -22.05 8.46 -8.15
N LEU A 5 -21.64 9.00 -6.99
CA LEU A 5 -20.26 9.33 -6.64
C LEU A 5 -19.43 8.10 -6.17
N GLY A 6 -20.08 6.97 -5.93
CA GLY A 6 -19.47 5.77 -5.33
C GLY A 6 -18.40 5.04 -6.16
N GLY A 7 -18.15 5.47 -7.41
CA GLY A 7 -17.17 4.81 -8.28
C GLY A 7 -15.81 5.49 -8.38
N ALA A 8 -15.68 6.77 -8.00
CA ALA A 8 -14.45 7.54 -8.11
C ALA A 8 -13.88 7.97 -6.74
N ILE A 9 -14.73 8.01 -5.71
CA ILE A 9 -14.31 8.37 -4.34
C ILE A 9 -14.50 7.13 -3.47
N VAL A 10 -13.40 6.55 -3.05
CA VAL A 10 -13.41 5.46 -2.07
C VAL A 10 -13.38 6.07 -0.68
N THR A 11 -14.47 5.84 0.08
CA THR A 11 -14.53 6.25 1.49
C THR A 11 -14.25 5.01 2.34
N GLU A 12 -13.13 5.01 3.03
CA GLU A 12 -12.67 3.88 3.84
C GLU A 12 -12.42 4.31 5.29
N LYS A 13 -12.56 3.36 6.21
CA LYS A 13 -11.83 3.37 7.50
C LYS A 13 -10.71 2.34 7.36
N PRO A 14 -9.50 2.76 6.96
CA PRO A 14 -8.41 1.82 6.75
C PRO A 14 -8.00 1.18 8.09
N ASN A 15 -7.50 -0.05 8.02
CA ASN A 15 -6.96 -0.77 9.18
C ASN A 15 -5.49 -1.08 8.97
N VAL A 16 -4.70 -0.06 8.74
CA VAL A 16 -3.24 -0.16 8.56
C VAL A 16 -2.59 0.51 9.76
N LYS A 17 -1.77 -0.23 10.49
CA LYS A 17 -1.05 0.29 11.67
C LYS A 17 0.32 0.84 11.30
N TRP A 18 0.87 1.70 12.15
CA TRP A 18 2.25 2.17 11.99
C TRP A 18 3.30 1.04 12.01
N SER A 19 3.02 -0.05 12.73
CA SER A 19 3.86 -1.26 12.76
C SER A 19 3.98 -1.95 11.42
N ASP A 20 2.95 -1.82 10.58
CA ASP A 20 2.90 -2.48 9.28
C ASP A 20 3.70 -1.70 8.22
N VAL A 21 4.05 -0.45 8.52
CA VAL A 21 4.90 0.39 7.67
C VAL A 21 6.35 0.21 8.09
N ALA A 22 7.16 -0.43 7.26
CA ALA A 22 8.57 -0.66 7.54
C ALA A 22 9.41 0.62 7.39
N GLY A 23 10.22 0.95 8.38
CA GLY A 23 11.09 2.14 8.37
C GLY A 23 10.32 3.46 8.24
N LEU A 24 10.88 4.40 7.48
CA LEU A 24 10.32 5.74 7.20
C LEU A 24 10.10 6.59 8.45
N ASP A 25 10.94 6.47 9.47
CA ASP A 25 10.75 7.10 10.78
C ASP A 25 10.62 8.63 10.69
N LEU A 26 11.45 9.29 9.88
CA LEU A 26 11.35 10.73 9.64
C LEU A 26 10.01 11.14 9.01
N ALA A 27 9.51 10.34 8.07
CA ALA A 27 8.22 10.60 7.45
C ALA A 27 7.07 10.34 8.42
N LYS A 28 7.14 9.26 9.20
CA LYS A 28 6.18 8.95 10.25
C LYS A 28 6.12 10.07 11.30
N ASP A 29 7.25 10.55 11.79
CA ASP A 29 7.30 11.59 12.80
C ASP A 29 6.78 12.93 12.29
N ALA A 30 7.14 13.30 11.05
CA ALA A 30 6.58 14.48 10.40
C ALA A 30 5.06 14.41 10.25
N LEU A 31 4.52 13.23 9.91
CA LEU A 31 3.07 13.03 9.77
C LEU A 31 2.37 12.93 11.13
N LYS A 32 3.00 12.35 12.16
CA LYS A 32 2.46 12.38 13.53
C LYS A 32 2.31 13.80 14.03
N GLU A 33 3.35 14.64 13.88
CA GLU A 33 3.32 16.04 14.27
C GLU A 33 2.22 16.81 13.53
N ALA A 34 2.05 16.52 12.26
CA ALA A 34 1.19 17.26 11.37
C ALA A 34 -0.28 16.91 11.46
N VAL A 35 -0.60 15.65 11.69
CA VAL A 35 -1.97 15.12 11.63
C VAL A 35 -2.47 14.75 13.02
N ILE A 36 -1.67 13.97 13.75
CA ILE A 36 -2.13 13.38 15.01
C ILE A 36 -2.18 14.45 16.11
N LEU A 37 -1.15 15.30 16.19
CA LEU A 37 -1.11 16.34 17.23
C LEU A 37 -2.26 17.37 17.13
N PRO A 38 -2.60 17.91 15.94
CA PRO A 38 -3.74 18.82 15.82
C PRO A 38 -5.09 18.18 16.16
N VAL A 39 -5.25 16.89 15.90
CA VAL A 39 -6.47 16.15 16.24
C VAL A 39 -6.56 15.86 17.74
N LYS A 40 -5.46 15.35 18.35
CA LYS A 40 -5.42 14.97 19.77
C LYS A 40 -5.28 16.17 20.71
N PHE A 41 -4.55 17.21 20.29
CA PHE A 41 -4.20 18.36 21.12
C PHE A 41 -4.49 19.71 20.41
N PRO A 42 -5.75 20.00 20.05
CA PRO A 42 -6.11 21.21 19.30
C PRO A 42 -5.71 22.51 20.02
N GLN A 43 -5.59 22.47 21.35
CA GLN A 43 -5.19 23.62 22.17
C GLN A 43 -3.75 24.10 21.89
N PHE A 44 -2.89 23.29 21.27
CA PHE A 44 -1.53 23.69 20.92
C PHE A 44 -1.49 24.55 19.64
N PHE A 45 -2.55 24.49 18.85
CA PHE A 45 -2.65 25.12 17.53
C PHE A 45 -3.54 26.37 17.56
N THR A 46 -3.09 27.39 18.31
CA THR A 46 -3.82 28.65 18.49
C THR A 46 -2.99 29.85 18.02
N GLY A 47 -3.65 30.90 17.58
CA GLY A 47 -3.01 32.13 17.13
C GLY A 47 -2.24 31.97 15.84
N LYS A 48 -0.92 32.19 15.86
CA LYS A 48 -0.02 32.02 14.70
C LYS A 48 0.38 30.58 14.44
N ARG A 49 0.14 29.67 15.39
CA ARG A 49 0.42 28.23 15.22
C ARG A 49 -0.80 27.58 14.55
N LYS A 50 -0.84 27.63 13.24
CA LYS A 50 -1.90 26.94 12.47
C LYS A 50 -1.48 25.51 12.17
N ALA A 51 -2.41 24.57 12.24
CA ALA A 51 -2.18 23.23 11.74
C ALA A 51 -1.94 23.30 10.23
N TRP A 52 -1.06 22.44 9.74
CA TRP A 52 -0.83 22.31 8.29
C TRP A 52 -2.03 21.68 7.62
N SER A 53 -2.33 22.13 6.40
CA SER A 53 -3.50 21.71 5.65
C SER A 53 -3.18 20.79 4.46
N GLY A 54 -1.93 20.83 4.00
CA GLY A 54 -1.52 20.07 2.82
C GLY A 54 -0.12 19.45 2.93
N PHE A 55 -0.01 18.17 2.57
CA PHE A 55 1.25 17.42 2.51
C PHE A 55 1.42 16.76 1.16
N LEU A 56 2.64 16.84 0.62
CA LEU A 56 3.03 16.16 -0.59
C LEU A 56 4.04 15.05 -0.26
N LEU A 57 3.64 13.81 -0.46
CA LEU A 57 4.52 12.65 -0.42
C LEU A 57 5.13 12.46 -1.80
N TYR A 58 6.46 12.42 -1.89
CA TYR A 58 7.12 12.25 -3.17
C TYR A 58 8.29 11.27 -3.08
N GLY A 59 8.57 10.57 -4.16
CA GLY A 59 9.66 9.59 -4.23
C GLY A 59 9.41 8.51 -5.27
N PRO A 60 10.32 7.54 -5.40
CA PRO A 60 10.23 6.47 -6.39
C PRO A 60 8.90 5.71 -6.31
N PRO A 61 8.44 5.11 -7.42
CA PRO A 61 7.25 4.27 -7.40
C PRO A 61 7.44 3.05 -6.49
N GLY A 62 6.32 2.50 -6.00
CA GLY A 62 6.36 1.29 -5.17
C GLY A 62 6.90 1.44 -3.75
N THR A 63 7.18 2.67 -3.28
CA THR A 63 7.75 2.92 -1.94
C THR A 63 6.71 3.00 -0.82
N GLY A 64 5.44 2.72 -1.11
CA GLY A 64 4.38 2.65 -0.09
C GLY A 64 3.77 4.00 0.30
N LYS A 65 3.83 5.04 -0.54
CA LYS A 65 3.23 6.37 -0.27
C LYS A 65 1.74 6.29 0.08
N SER A 66 0.97 5.54 -0.69
CA SER A 66 -0.47 5.35 -0.47
C SER A 66 -0.73 4.50 0.79
N TYR A 67 0.13 3.54 1.09
CA TYR A 67 0.06 2.71 2.28
C TYR A 67 0.32 3.54 3.56
N LEU A 68 1.35 4.41 3.51
CA LEU A 68 1.66 5.36 4.57
C LEU A 68 0.48 6.33 4.83
N ALA A 69 -0.17 6.82 3.78
CA ALA A 69 -1.35 7.67 3.92
C ALA A 69 -2.51 6.98 4.64
N LYS A 70 -2.74 5.68 4.34
CA LYS A 70 -3.73 4.86 5.04
C LYS A 70 -3.38 4.66 6.51
N ALA A 71 -2.10 4.41 6.83
CA ALA A 71 -1.63 4.26 8.20
C ALA A 71 -1.86 5.55 9.02
N VAL A 72 -1.59 6.72 8.43
CA VAL A 72 -1.88 8.03 9.07
C VAL A 72 -3.36 8.16 9.41
N ALA A 73 -4.25 7.79 8.49
CA ALA A 73 -5.69 7.90 8.70
C ALA A 73 -6.19 6.96 9.80
N THR A 74 -5.64 5.75 9.87
CA THR A 74 -5.95 4.78 10.94
C THR A 74 -5.56 5.34 12.30
N GLU A 75 -4.33 5.83 12.43
CA GLU A 75 -3.80 6.34 13.71
C GLU A 75 -4.49 7.64 14.18
N ALA A 76 -4.97 8.43 13.23
CA ALA A 76 -5.71 9.66 13.52
C ALA A 76 -7.22 9.43 13.74
N ASP A 77 -7.71 8.18 13.65
CA ASP A 77 -9.15 7.84 13.63
C ASP A 77 -9.95 8.76 12.70
N SER A 78 -9.39 9.03 11.53
CA SER A 78 -9.93 9.96 10.55
C SER A 78 -10.62 9.22 9.40
N THR A 79 -11.67 9.84 8.84
CA THR A 79 -12.28 9.33 7.61
C THR A 79 -11.33 9.51 6.43
N PHE A 80 -11.04 8.45 5.70
CA PHE A 80 -10.13 8.47 4.57
C PHE A 80 -10.89 8.50 3.24
N PHE A 81 -10.61 9.51 2.44
CA PHE A 81 -11.14 9.66 1.08
C PHE A 81 -10.00 9.48 0.11
N SER A 82 -10.00 8.41 -0.66
CA SER A 82 -8.99 8.13 -1.68
C SER A 82 -9.53 8.44 -3.07
N VAL A 83 -8.76 9.20 -3.82
CA VAL A 83 -9.09 9.58 -5.20
C VAL A 83 -7.85 9.43 -6.06
N SER A 84 -8.00 8.75 -7.22
CA SER A 84 -6.96 8.73 -8.26
C SER A 84 -7.15 9.91 -9.20
N SER A 85 -6.05 10.52 -9.61
CA SER A 85 -6.06 11.58 -10.61
C SER A 85 -6.67 11.14 -11.94
N SER A 86 -6.41 9.90 -12.34
CA SER A 86 -6.98 9.31 -13.57
C SER A 86 -8.50 9.21 -13.51
N ASP A 87 -9.07 8.88 -12.35
CA ASP A 87 -10.52 8.80 -12.16
C ASP A 87 -11.21 10.16 -12.25
N LEU A 88 -10.52 11.22 -11.79
CA LEU A 88 -11.03 12.59 -11.89
C LEU A 88 -11.08 13.12 -13.33
N VAL A 89 -10.14 12.67 -14.20
CA VAL A 89 -10.07 13.11 -15.60
C VAL A 89 -10.99 12.28 -16.50
N SER A 90 -10.95 10.93 -16.37
CA SER A 90 -11.51 10.02 -17.37
C SER A 90 -13.02 9.81 -17.28
N LYS A 91 -13.56 9.76 -16.07
CA LYS A 91 -14.97 9.35 -15.85
C LYS A 91 -16.00 10.48 -15.99
N TRP A 92 -15.57 11.75 -15.99
CA TRP A 92 -16.51 12.87 -15.80
C TRP A 92 -16.17 14.10 -16.63
N MET A 93 -16.00 13.94 -17.96
CA MET A 93 -15.86 15.10 -18.87
C MET A 93 -17.11 15.98 -18.78
N GLY A 94 -16.96 17.17 -18.16
CA GLY A 94 -18.00 18.17 -17.96
C GLY A 94 -18.50 18.37 -16.52
N GLU A 95 -18.24 17.43 -15.58
CA GLU A 95 -18.69 17.54 -14.18
C GLU A 95 -17.57 17.42 -13.13
N SER A 96 -16.32 17.37 -13.57
CA SER A 96 -15.16 17.13 -12.73
C SER A 96 -14.97 18.19 -11.62
N GLU A 97 -15.29 19.44 -11.89
CA GLU A 97 -15.28 20.53 -10.90
C GLU A 97 -16.29 20.29 -9.77
N LYS A 98 -17.49 19.83 -10.12
CA LYS A 98 -18.52 19.48 -9.13
C LYS A 98 -18.10 18.30 -8.29
N LEU A 99 -17.36 17.34 -8.87
CA LEU A 99 -16.84 16.18 -8.15
C LEU A 99 -15.82 16.60 -7.09
N VAL A 100 -14.87 17.47 -7.42
CA VAL A 100 -13.90 18.02 -6.47
C VAL A 100 -14.60 18.78 -5.36
N ASN A 101 -15.55 19.65 -5.69
CA ASN A 101 -16.31 20.41 -4.70
C ASN A 101 -17.08 19.48 -3.74
N ASN A 102 -17.74 18.45 -4.28
CA ASN A 102 -18.46 17.45 -3.50
C ASN A 102 -17.53 16.66 -2.58
N LEU A 103 -16.33 16.25 -3.06
CA LEU A 103 -15.31 15.56 -2.28
C LEU A 103 -14.93 16.39 -1.05
N PHE A 104 -14.57 17.65 -1.24
CA PHE A 104 -14.21 18.54 -0.13
C PHE A 104 -15.38 18.83 0.80
N SER A 105 -16.60 18.95 0.29
CA SER A 105 -17.80 19.10 1.12
C SER A 105 -18.06 17.88 1.98
N MET A 106 -17.98 16.68 1.40
CA MET A 106 -18.11 15.41 2.14
C MET A 106 -17.02 15.25 3.20
N ALA A 107 -15.78 15.65 2.87
CA ALA A 107 -14.67 15.60 3.82
C ALA A 107 -14.90 16.55 5.00
N ARG A 108 -15.44 17.74 4.77
CA ARG A 108 -15.81 18.68 5.85
C ARG A 108 -16.96 18.15 6.71
N GLU A 109 -17.98 17.52 6.11
CA GLU A 109 -19.10 16.90 6.82
C GLU A 109 -18.66 15.75 7.72
N LYS A 110 -17.61 15.00 7.31
CA LYS A 110 -17.09 13.82 8.03
C LYS A 110 -15.76 14.12 8.75
N ALA A 111 -15.50 15.36 9.11
CA ALA A 111 -14.28 15.72 9.84
C ALA A 111 -14.21 15.03 11.23
N PRO A 112 -13.03 14.59 11.71
CA PRO A 112 -11.74 14.71 11.07
C PRO A 112 -11.59 13.79 9.86
N SER A 113 -11.03 14.31 8.77
CA SER A 113 -10.92 13.59 7.52
C SER A 113 -9.63 13.87 6.78
N ILE A 114 -9.18 12.89 6.00
CA ILE A 114 -8.01 12.96 5.14
C ILE A 114 -8.47 12.73 3.70
N ILE A 115 -8.16 13.67 2.81
CA ILE A 115 -8.30 13.51 1.36
C ILE A 115 -6.95 13.09 0.82
N PHE A 116 -6.87 11.90 0.25
CA PHE A 116 -5.67 11.39 -0.41
C PHE A 116 -5.84 11.45 -1.92
N ILE A 117 -4.93 12.16 -2.58
CA ILE A 117 -4.90 12.29 -4.06
C ILE A 117 -3.64 11.59 -4.55
N ASP A 118 -3.82 10.44 -5.20
CA ASP A 118 -2.69 9.72 -5.79
C ASP A 118 -2.37 10.23 -7.20
N GLU A 119 -1.08 10.12 -7.59
CA GLU A 119 -0.58 10.55 -8.89
C GLU A 119 -0.99 11.98 -9.27
N ILE A 120 -0.87 12.91 -8.33
CA ILE A 120 -1.32 14.30 -8.52
C ILE A 120 -0.66 15.01 -9.72
N ASP A 121 0.48 14.51 -10.17
CA ASP A 121 1.19 14.99 -11.37
C ASP A 121 0.38 14.79 -12.66
N ALA A 122 -0.46 13.76 -12.75
CA ALA A 122 -1.33 13.56 -13.91
C ALA A 122 -2.40 14.66 -14.06
N LEU A 123 -2.79 15.30 -12.94
CA LEU A 123 -3.74 16.43 -12.94
C LEU A 123 -3.06 17.80 -12.98
N CYS A 124 -1.88 17.89 -12.38
CA CYS A 124 -1.26 19.13 -11.97
C CYS A 124 0.11 19.34 -12.61
N GLY A 125 0.33 18.80 -13.81
CA GLY A 125 1.54 19.00 -14.61
C GLY A 125 1.84 20.48 -14.92
N ALA A 126 3.08 20.75 -15.30
CA ALA A 126 3.55 22.11 -15.63
C ALA A 126 2.78 22.69 -16.82
N ARG A 127 2.54 23.99 -16.77
CA ARG A 127 1.86 24.73 -17.85
C ARG A 127 2.73 24.74 -19.10
N GLY A 128 2.16 24.37 -20.25
CA GLY A 128 2.80 24.52 -21.57
C GLY A 128 3.27 23.24 -22.22
N GLU A 129 3.10 22.08 -21.63
CA GLU A 129 3.21 20.82 -22.36
C GLU A 129 2.00 20.68 -23.28
N SER A 130 2.26 20.46 -24.57
CA SER A 130 1.25 20.28 -25.63
C SER A 130 0.41 19.04 -25.33
N GLY A 131 -0.71 19.22 -24.61
CA GLY A 131 -1.60 18.12 -24.22
C GLY A 131 -2.42 18.35 -22.96
N GLU A 132 -2.23 19.43 -22.22
CA GLU A 132 -3.09 19.71 -21.04
C GLU A 132 -4.54 19.96 -21.52
N SER A 133 -5.44 19.05 -21.17
CA SER A 133 -6.86 19.22 -21.53
C SER A 133 -7.47 20.37 -20.72
N GLU A 134 -8.45 21.08 -21.34
CA GLU A 134 -9.19 22.15 -20.63
C GLU A 134 -9.84 21.61 -19.34
N ALA A 135 -10.27 20.36 -19.34
CA ALA A 135 -10.82 19.69 -18.18
C ALA A 135 -9.80 19.57 -17.03
N SER A 136 -8.56 19.11 -17.32
CA SER A 136 -7.50 19.02 -16.30
C SER A 136 -7.17 20.37 -15.71
N ARG A 137 -7.14 21.42 -16.52
CA ARG A 137 -6.89 22.79 -16.06
C ARG A 137 -7.98 23.30 -15.11
N ARG A 138 -9.25 22.98 -15.39
CA ARG A 138 -10.39 23.36 -14.52
C ARG A 138 -10.34 22.59 -13.20
N ILE A 139 -10.09 21.28 -13.23
CA ILE A 139 -9.92 20.44 -12.03
C ILE A 139 -8.79 20.99 -11.15
N LYS A 140 -7.62 21.27 -11.76
CA LYS A 140 -6.46 21.85 -11.07
C LYS A 140 -6.84 23.17 -10.35
N THR A 141 -7.55 24.05 -11.05
CA THR A 141 -7.98 25.33 -10.48
C THR A 141 -8.93 25.11 -9.28
N GLU A 142 -9.90 24.21 -9.42
CA GLU A 142 -10.85 23.91 -8.35
C GLU A 142 -10.16 23.29 -7.12
N ILE A 143 -9.23 22.34 -7.32
CA ILE A 143 -8.43 21.77 -6.22
C ILE A 143 -7.67 22.88 -5.48
N LEU A 144 -7.04 23.82 -6.20
CA LEU A 144 -6.29 24.92 -5.61
C LEU A 144 -7.21 25.87 -4.78
N VAL A 145 -8.42 26.11 -5.28
CA VAL A 145 -9.43 26.93 -4.58
C VAL A 145 -9.90 26.22 -3.30
N GLN A 146 -10.24 24.94 -3.41
CA GLN A 146 -10.73 24.16 -2.26
C GLN A 146 -9.64 23.99 -1.19
N MET A 147 -8.37 23.80 -1.59
CA MET A 147 -7.23 23.73 -0.66
C MET A 147 -7.01 25.04 0.09
N GLN A 148 -7.30 26.21 -0.52
CA GLN A 148 -7.22 27.50 0.19
C GLN A 148 -8.25 27.63 1.31
N GLY A 149 -9.43 27.02 1.14
CA GLY A 149 -10.48 26.98 2.14
C GLY A 149 -10.21 25.98 3.28
N VAL A 150 -9.30 25.04 3.10
CA VAL A 150 -8.90 24.08 4.13
C VAL A 150 -7.90 24.75 5.05
N GLY A 151 -8.25 25.04 6.28
CA GLY A 151 -7.37 25.68 7.27
C GLY A 151 -7.66 27.15 7.58
N SER A 152 -8.60 27.80 6.87
CA SER A 152 -9.06 29.14 7.18
C SER A 152 -10.19 29.15 8.23
N ASP A 153 -10.97 28.09 8.34
CA ASP A 153 -12.04 27.95 9.31
C ASP A 153 -11.69 26.98 10.43
N SER A 154 -11.89 27.41 11.64
CA SER A 154 -11.71 26.65 12.90
C SER A 154 -12.62 25.41 13.02
N ALA A 155 -13.50 25.17 12.05
CA ALA A 155 -14.49 24.09 12.07
C ALA A 155 -14.14 22.84 11.28
N GLY A 156 -13.11 22.85 10.44
CA GLY A 156 -12.85 21.71 9.55
C GLY A 156 -11.46 21.11 9.69
N LYS A 157 -11.33 20.03 10.44
CA LYS A 157 -10.11 19.20 10.50
C LYS A 157 -10.01 18.31 9.25
N VAL A 158 -9.85 18.95 8.08
CA VAL A 158 -9.61 18.28 6.80
C VAL A 158 -8.14 18.42 6.47
N LEU A 159 -7.49 17.33 6.11
CA LEU A 159 -6.10 17.30 5.64
C LEU A 159 -6.07 16.82 4.21
N VAL A 160 -5.25 17.45 3.37
CA VAL A 160 -4.99 16.99 2.01
C VAL A 160 -3.61 16.33 1.97
N LEU A 161 -3.58 15.04 1.67
CA LEU A 161 -2.36 14.30 1.35
C LEU A 161 -2.33 14.06 -0.16
N ALA A 162 -1.26 14.44 -0.82
CA ALA A 162 -1.05 14.10 -2.22
C ALA A 162 0.19 13.24 -2.37
N ALA A 163 0.20 12.35 -3.36
CA ALA A 163 1.36 11.55 -3.71
C ALA A 163 1.75 11.77 -5.17
N THR A 164 3.06 11.77 -5.43
CA THR A 164 3.63 11.84 -6.79
C THR A 164 4.93 11.07 -6.89
N ASN A 165 5.17 10.48 -8.06
CA ASN A 165 6.46 9.90 -8.42
C ASN A 165 7.36 10.90 -9.13
N THR A 166 6.80 12.00 -9.69
CA THR A 166 7.49 13.01 -10.50
C THR A 166 7.29 14.41 -9.93
N PRO A 167 7.90 14.75 -8.78
CA PRO A 167 7.67 16.03 -8.09
C PRO A 167 8.06 17.25 -8.92
N TYR A 168 8.96 17.08 -9.87
CA TYR A 168 9.46 18.17 -10.74
C TYR A 168 8.47 18.55 -11.85
N SER A 169 7.58 17.63 -12.25
CA SER A 169 6.54 17.88 -13.25
C SER A 169 5.39 18.72 -12.72
N LEU A 170 5.26 18.85 -11.38
CA LEU A 170 4.18 19.61 -10.76
C LEU A 170 4.30 21.10 -11.00
N ASP A 171 3.18 21.74 -11.33
CA ASP A 171 3.04 23.19 -11.39
C ASP A 171 3.48 23.86 -10.08
N GLN A 172 4.23 24.96 -10.19
CA GLN A 172 4.74 25.69 -9.03
C GLN A 172 3.62 26.20 -8.10
N ALA A 173 2.47 26.59 -8.65
CA ALA A 173 1.33 27.04 -7.86
C ALA A 173 0.76 25.93 -7.00
N VAL A 174 0.72 24.70 -7.53
CA VAL A 174 0.30 23.49 -6.79
C VAL A 174 1.30 23.16 -5.71
N ARG A 175 2.61 23.15 -6.01
CA ARG A 175 3.65 22.87 -5.02
C ARG A 175 3.64 23.82 -3.82
N ARG A 176 3.25 25.08 -4.05
CA ARG A 176 3.14 26.09 -2.98
C ARG A 176 1.93 25.89 -2.06
N ARG A 177 0.95 25.09 -2.45
CA ARG A 177 -0.22 24.77 -1.62
C ARG A 177 0.05 23.66 -0.61
N PHE A 178 1.11 22.90 -0.82
CA PHE A 178 1.55 21.91 0.16
C PHE A 178 2.53 22.52 1.14
N ASP A 179 2.10 22.64 2.39
CA ASP A 179 2.85 23.22 3.50
C ASP A 179 4.15 22.46 3.76
N LYS A 180 4.07 21.13 3.68
CA LYS A 180 5.25 20.23 3.80
C LYS A 180 5.34 19.26 2.63
N ARG A 181 6.58 18.97 2.26
CA ARG A 181 6.94 17.98 1.25
C ARG A 181 7.83 16.96 1.89
N ILE A 182 7.40 15.70 1.87
CA ILE A 182 8.05 14.58 2.56
C ILE A 182 8.58 13.62 1.50
N TYR A 183 9.88 13.42 1.50
CA TYR A 183 10.54 12.45 0.63
C TYR A 183 10.36 11.04 1.19
N ILE A 184 9.90 10.12 0.35
CA ILE A 184 9.76 8.70 0.66
C ILE A 184 10.80 7.93 -0.16
N PRO A 185 11.96 7.59 0.42
CA PRO A 185 13.03 6.88 -0.26
C PRO A 185 12.67 5.41 -0.51
N LEU A 186 13.52 4.74 -1.31
CA LEU A 186 13.55 3.28 -1.34
C LEU A 186 13.89 2.73 0.05
N PRO A 187 13.35 1.56 0.42
CA PRO A 187 13.57 1.00 1.74
C PRO A 187 15.02 0.56 1.94
N GLU A 188 15.56 0.82 3.12
CA GLU A 188 16.86 0.32 3.56
C GLU A 188 16.83 -1.20 3.81
N ALA A 189 17.99 -1.84 3.94
CA ALA A 189 18.10 -3.30 4.10
C ALA A 189 17.24 -3.83 5.26
N ALA A 190 17.27 -3.18 6.40
CA ALA A 190 16.46 -3.56 7.57
C ALA A 190 14.95 -3.41 7.29
N ALA A 191 14.55 -2.35 6.58
CA ALA A 191 13.16 -2.15 6.18
C ALA A 191 12.72 -3.22 5.18
N ARG A 192 13.56 -3.59 4.20
CA ARG A 192 13.27 -4.68 3.26
C ARG A 192 13.12 -6.02 3.96
N ALA A 193 14.01 -6.34 4.91
CA ALA A 193 13.89 -7.54 5.73
C ALA A 193 12.55 -7.62 6.46
N HIS A 194 12.13 -6.51 7.06
CA HIS A 194 10.82 -6.42 7.71
C HIS A 194 9.65 -6.57 6.71
N MET A 195 9.76 -5.97 5.51
CA MET A 195 8.76 -6.13 4.46
C MET A 195 8.62 -7.58 4.01
N PHE A 196 9.73 -8.30 3.77
CA PHE A 196 9.69 -9.74 3.48
C PHE A 196 8.92 -10.51 4.56
N LYS A 197 9.23 -10.25 5.84
CA LYS A 197 8.56 -10.90 6.96
C LYS A 197 7.06 -10.60 7.01
N VAL A 198 6.66 -9.36 6.80
CA VAL A 198 5.25 -8.95 6.78
C VAL A 198 4.49 -9.56 5.61
N HIS A 199 5.09 -9.61 4.42
CA HIS A 199 4.44 -10.17 3.22
C HIS A 199 4.35 -11.70 3.24
N VAL A 200 5.32 -12.41 3.83
CA VAL A 200 5.22 -13.86 4.07
C VAL A 200 4.12 -14.16 5.09
N GLY A 201 4.01 -13.32 6.12
CA GLY A 201 2.95 -13.41 7.14
C GLY A 201 2.95 -14.74 7.88
N GLU A 202 1.75 -15.32 8.04
CA GLU A 202 1.51 -16.60 8.74
C GLU A 202 1.61 -17.83 7.80
N THR A 203 2.01 -17.63 6.54
CA THR A 203 2.17 -18.76 5.60
C THR A 203 3.25 -19.71 6.15
N PRO A 204 3.06 -21.04 6.11
CA PRO A 204 4.03 -22.01 6.62
C PRO A 204 5.41 -21.83 5.97
N HIS A 205 6.42 -21.56 6.77
CA HIS A 205 7.80 -21.34 6.31
C HIS A 205 8.84 -21.80 7.34
N ASP A 206 10.03 -22.14 6.88
CA ASP A 206 11.20 -22.52 7.70
C ASP A 206 12.22 -21.37 7.84
N LEU A 207 11.82 -20.12 7.51
CA LEU A 207 12.71 -18.96 7.51
C LEU A 207 12.95 -18.47 8.93
N THR A 208 14.20 -18.20 9.24
CA THR A 208 14.66 -17.55 10.48
C THR A 208 14.70 -16.03 10.31
N ASN A 209 14.85 -15.30 11.42
CA ASN A 209 15.06 -13.85 11.35
C ASN A 209 16.34 -13.48 10.57
N GLU A 210 17.41 -14.28 10.71
CA GLU A 210 18.67 -14.11 9.97
C GLU A 210 18.48 -14.27 8.46
N ASP A 211 17.58 -15.18 8.04
CA ASP A 211 17.24 -15.35 6.62
C ASP A 211 16.55 -14.11 6.06
N PHE A 212 15.61 -13.52 6.80
CA PHE A 212 14.97 -12.25 6.39
C PHE A 212 15.97 -11.10 6.32
N GLU A 213 16.91 -10.99 7.26
CA GLU A 213 17.97 -9.98 7.21
C GLU A 213 18.87 -10.19 5.98
N SER A 214 19.23 -11.45 5.68
CA SER A 214 20.00 -11.81 4.50
C SER A 214 19.27 -11.42 3.21
N LEU A 215 17.97 -11.69 3.11
CA LEU A 215 17.14 -11.28 1.97
C LEU A 215 17.12 -9.75 1.83
N GLY A 216 17.00 -9.02 2.93
CA GLY A 216 17.07 -7.56 2.93
C GLY A 216 18.40 -7.02 2.39
N VAL A 217 19.52 -7.67 2.70
CA VAL A 217 20.86 -7.30 2.18
C VAL A 217 21.00 -7.66 0.70
N GLN A 218 20.49 -8.81 0.27
CA GLN A 218 20.63 -9.32 -1.10
C GLN A 218 19.75 -8.59 -2.13
N THR A 219 18.82 -7.74 -1.71
CA THR A 219 17.89 -7.03 -2.59
C THR A 219 18.10 -5.51 -2.60
N PRO A 220 19.33 -5.00 -2.89
CA PRO A 220 19.57 -3.56 -2.92
C PRO A 220 18.73 -2.90 -4.03
N GLY A 221 18.13 -1.76 -3.72
CA GLY A 221 17.33 -0.99 -4.67
C GLY A 221 15.90 -1.49 -4.90
N PHE A 222 15.48 -2.58 -4.28
CA PHE A 222 14.09 -3.04 -4.37
C PHE A 222 13.14 -2.09 -3.66
N SER A 223 12.05 -1.79 -4.33
CA SER A 223 10.90 -1.10 -3.73
C SER A 223 10.00 -2.08 -2.96
N GLY A 224 9.03 -1.56 -2.22
CA GLY A 224 8.03 -2.41 -1.56
C GLY A 224 7.19 -3.24 -2.55
N SER A 225 6.91 -2.69 -3.73
CA SER A 225 6.20 -3.44 -4.79
C SER A 225 7.05 -4.57 -5.37
N ASP A 226 8.36 -4.36 -5.52
CA ASP A 226 9.25 -5.43 -6.01
C ASP A 226 9.30 -6.59 -5.01
N ILE A 227 9.36 -6.27 -3.70
CA ILE A 227 9.33 -7.27 -2.63
C ILE A 227 7.99 -8.03 -2.63
N ASP A 228 6.86 -7.33 -2.76
CA ASP A 228 5.55 -7.95 -2.85
C ASP A 228 5.43 -8.92 -4.03
N HIS A 229 5.95 -8.55 -5.20
CA HIS A 229 6.00 -9.42 -6.37
C HIS A 229 6.86 -10.66 -6.13
N VAL A 230 8.07 -10.47 -5.60
CA VAL A 230 8.96 -11.60 -5.27
C VAL A 230 8.30 -12.55 -4.29
N VAL A 231 7.71 -12.03 -3.22
CA VAL A 231 7.04 -12.87 -2.21
C VAL A 231 5.86 -13.61 -2.83
N LYS A 232 5.02 -12.94 -3.63
CA LYS A 232 3.93 -13.61 -4.34
C LYS A 232 4.41 -14.76 -5.20
N ASP A 233 5.49 -14.60 -5.94
CA ASP A 233 6.07 -15.68 -6.75
C ASP A 233 6.60 -16.81 -5.88
N VAL A 234 7.25 -16.50 -4.75
CA VAL A 234 7.75 -17.49 -3.80
C VAL A 234 6.61 -18.27 -3.15
N LEU A 235 5.50 -17.62 -2.80
CA LEU A 235 4.32 -18.28 -2.23
C LEU A 235 3.76 -19.38 -3.14
N TYR A 236 3.96 -19.30 -4.46
CA TYR A 236 3.56 -20.31 -5.42
C TYR A 236 4.59 -21.43 -5.64
N GLU A 237 5.86 -21.29 -5.21
CA GLU A 237 6.88 -22.32 -5.40
C GLU A 237 6.54 -23.64 -4.68
N PRO A 238 6.03 -23.67 -3.44
CA PRO A 238 5.56 -24.91 -2.82
C PRO A 238 4.44 -25.59 -3.61
N VAL A 239 3.54 -24.82 -4.22
CA VAL A 239 2.45 -25.34 -5.06
C VAL A 239 3.03 -25.96 -6.33
N ARG A 240 3.98 -25.28 -6.99
CA ARG A 240 4.68 -25.82 -8.19
C ARG A 240 5.44 -27.11 -7.85
N LYS A 241 6.16 -27.13 -6.73
CA LYS A 241 6.83 -28.35 -6.24
C LYS A 241 5.86 -29.50 -6.03
N THR A 242 4.68 -29.23 -5.48
CA THR A 242 3.65 -30.26 -5.27
C THR A 242 3.06 -30.74 -6.57
N GLN A 243 2.88 -29.86 -7.56
CA GLN A 243 2.38 -30.20 -8.90
C GLN A 243 3.39 -31.06 -9.69
N GLU A 244 4.68 -30.77 -9.56
CA GLU A 244 5.77 -31.49 -10.26
C GLU A 244 6.22 -32.76 -9.52
N ALA A 245 5.72 -32.99 -8.30
CA ALA A 245 6.14 -34.11 -7.47
C ALA A 245 5.73 -35.46 -8.07
N THR A 246 6.65 -36.41 -8.01
CA THR A 246 6.46 -37.81 -8.42
C THR A 246 6.39 -38.78 -7.24
N HIS A 247 6.68 -38.27 -6.04
CA HIS A 247 6.70 -39.06 -4.80
C HIS A 247 6.11 -38.22 -3.65
N PHE A 248 5.33 -38.90 -2.84
CA PHE A 248 4.70 -38.31 -1.65
C PHE A 248 4.99 -39.17 -0.42
N LYS A 249 4.94 -38.55 0.74
CA LYS A 249 4.96 -39.24 2.04
C LYS A 249 3.77 -38.82 2.88
N THR A 250 3.36 -39.73 3.74
CA THR A 250 2.27 -39.47 4.69
C THR A 250 2.79 -38.77 5.95
N VAL A 251 2.09 -37.73 6.37
CA VAL A 251 2.34 -36.99 7.63
C VAL A 251 1.03 -36.83 8.38
N THR A 252 1.09 -36.87 9.70
CA THR A 252 -0.03 -36.53 10.58
C THR A 252 0.17 -35.13 11.13
N LYS A 253 -0.90 -34.33 11.23
CA LYS A 253 -0.87 -33.03 11.91
C LYS A 253 -1.09 -33.21 13.41
N GLU A 254 -0.40 -32.40 14.22
CA GLU A 254 -0.59 -32.36 15.68
C GLU A 254 -2.03 -32.00 16.09
N GLU A 255 -2.75 -31.25 15.25
CA GLU A 255 -4.13 -30.82 15.52
C GLU A 255 -5.18 -31.90 15.16
N ASP A 256 -4.85 -32.88 14.31
CA ASP A 256 -5.78 -33.94 13.88
C ASP A 256 -5.00 -35.24 13.62
N GLU A 257 -4.67 -35.94 14.71
CA GLU A 257 -3.94 -37.23 14.69
C GLU A 257 -4.70 -38.34 13.93
N THR A 258 -5.96 -38.11 13.59
CA THR A 258 -6.81 -39.10 12.94
C THR A 258 -6.75 -39.04 11.42
N LYS A 259 -6.22 -37.94 10.84
CA LYS A 259 -6.13 -37.75 9.39
C LYS A 259 -4.70 -37.77 8.90
N GLU A 260 -4.48 -38.57 7.88
CA GLU A 260 -3.24 -38.61 7.13
C GLU A 260 -3.23 -37.53 6.04
N TYR A 261 -2.12 -36.79 5.94
CA TYR A 261 -1.87 -35.78 4.92
C TYR A 261 -0.69 -36.21 4.04
N TYR A 262 -0.72 -35.81 2.78
CA TYR A 262 0.26 -36.16 1.77
C TYR A 262 1.12 -34.95 1.44
N VAL A 263 2.44 -35.07 1.64
CA VAL A 263 3.41 -34.02 1.38
C VAL A 263 4.39 -34.52 0.33
N PRO A 264 4.72 -33.70 -0.69
CA PRO A 264 5.73 -34.09 -1.70
C PRO A 264 7.08 -34.31 -1.03
N CYS A 265 7.80 -35.33 -1.47
CA CYS A 265 9.11 -35.69 -0.95
C CYS A 265 10.07 -36.12 -2.06
N SER A 266 11.37 -36.24 -1.71
CA SER A 266 12.37 -36.79 -2.62
C SER A 266 12.15 -38.30 -2.83
N PRO A 267 12.42 -38.83 -4.03
CA PRO A 267 12.40 -40.27 -4.28
C PRO A 267 13.28 -41.10 -3.35
N GLY A 268 14.29 -40.49 -2.73
CA GLY A 268 15.21 -41.16 -1.78
C GLY A 268 14.72 -41.16 -0.33
N ASP A 269 13.58 -40.57 -0.01
CA ASP A 269 13.00 -40.61 1.36
C ASP A 269 12.51 -42.04 1.65
N PRO A 270 12.90 -42.65 2.79
CA PRO A 270 12.49 -44.04 3.14
C PRO A 270 10.98 -44.26 3.23
N SER A 271 10.21 -43.17 3.49
CA SER A 271 8.76 -43.20 3.55
C SER A 271 8.06 -42.74 2.27
N ALA A 272 8.84 -42.52 1.20
CA ALA A 272 8.32 -42.10 -0.08
C ALA A 272 7.60 -43.22 -0.81
N TRP A 273 6.47 -42.93 -1.40
CA TRP A 273 5.78 -43.77 -2.36
C TRP A 273 5.50 -43.02 -3.66
N ALA A 274 5.60 -43.71 -4.77
CA ALA A 274 5.42 -43.09 -6.08
C ALA A 274 3.95 -42.78 -6.32
N SER A 275 3.64 -41.52 -6.56
CA SER A 275 2.32 -41.04 -6.98
C SER A 275 2.44 -39.63 -7.55
N THR A 276 1.40 -39.20 -8.25
CA THR A 276 1.26 -37.83 -8.77
C THR A 276 0.10 -37.12 -8.11
N LEU A 277 0.07 -35.78 -8.25
CA LEU A 277 -1.03 -34.99 -7.72
C LEU A 277 -2.39 -35.40 -8.31
N ASP A 278 -2.42 -35.73 -9.62
CA ASP A 278 -3.63 -36.17 -10.31
C ASP A 278 -4.11 -37.54 -9.82
N GLU A 279 -3.19 -38.45 -9.52
CA GLU A 279 -3.53 -39.75 -8.93
C GLU A 279 -4.12 -39.62 -7.55
N LEU A 280 -3.51 -38.77 -6.69
CA LEU A 280 -4.06 -38.47 -5.36
C LEU A 280 -5.46 -37.84 -5.43
N ALA A 281 -5.67 -36.94 -6.38
CA ALA A 281 -6.99 -36.34 -6.61
C ALA A 281 -8.01 -37.38 -7.07
N SER A 282 -7.63 -38.30 -7.97
CA SER A 282 -8.47 -39.39 -8.47
C SER A 282 -8.87 -40.39 -7.37
N LEU A 283 -8.00 -40.57 -6.39
CA LEU A 283 -8.25 -41.40 -5.20
C LEU A 283 -9.11 -40.70 -4.14
N GLY A 284 -9.50 -39.44 -4.36
CA GLY A 284 -10.31 -38.66 -3.43
C GLY A 284 -9.51 -38.03 -2.27
N TYR A 285 -8.19 -37.91 -2.41
CA TYR A 285 -7.30 -37.35 -1.38
C TYR A 285 -6.89 -35.89 -1.67
N ALA A 286 -7.55 -35.20 -2.61
CA ALA A 286 -7.24 -33.85 -3.00
C ALA A 286 -7.21 -32.85 -1.82
N ASP A 287 -8.11 -33.00 -0.87
CA ASP A 287 -8.23 -32.21 0.37
C ASP A 287 -7.17 -32.53 1.44
N ARG A 288 -6.38 -33.58 1.22
CA ARG A 288 -5.34 -34.05 2.13
C ARG A 288 -3.92 -33.79 1.61
N VAL A 289 -3.78 -33.22 0.42
CA VAL A 289 -2.47 -32.83 -0.09
C VAL A 289 -2.06 -31.49 0.49
N MET A 290 -0.84 -31.42 1.03
CA MET A 290 -0.28 -30.22 1.62
C MET A 290 0.99 -29.80 0.89
N PRO A 291 1.12 -28.52 0.52
CA PRO A 291 2.39 -28.00 0.01
C PRO A 291 3.44 -27.99 1.13
N PRO A 292 4.73 -28.16 0.80
CA PRO A 292 5.81 -28.03 1.78
C PRO A 292 5.95 -26.58 2.26
N PRO A 293 6.59 -26.32 3.41
CA PRO A 293 6.85 -24.99 3.87
C PRO A 293 7.79 -24.23 2.90
N ILE A 294 7.69 -22.91 2.91
CA ILE A 294 8.56 -22.02 2.14
C ILE A 294 9.96 -22.06 2.75
N THR A 295 10.97 -22.16 1.90
CA THR A 295 12.38 -22.21 2.31
C THR A 295 13.16 -21.01 1.75
N LEU A 296 14.33 -20.71 2.35
CA LEU A 296 15.26 -19.73 1.80
C LEU A 296 15.72 -20.09 0.37
N GLY A 297 15.76 -21.40 0.03
CA GLY A 297 16.08 -21.87 -1.31
C GLY A 297 15.08 -21.40 -2.35
N ASP A 298 13.79 -21.28 -1.99
CA ASP A 298 12.73 -20.79 -2.88
C ASP A 298 12.94 -19.31 -3.21
N PHE A 299 13.30 -18.51 -2.21
CA PHE A 299 13.65 -17.10 -2.42
C PHE A 299 14.87 -16.95 -3.33
N LYS A 300 15.94 -17.70 -3.08
CA LYS A 300 17.15 -17.67 -3.92
C LYS A 300 16.85 -18.06 -5.37
N LYS A 301 16.01 -19.06 -5.58
CA LYS A 301 15.58 -19.50 -6.92
C LYS A 301 14.86 -18.38 -7.68
N ILE A 302 13.96 -17.65 -7.00
CA ILE A 302 13.20 -16.55 -7.62
C ILE A 302 14.07 -15.32 -7.85
N LEU A 303 14.95 -14.96 -6.91
CA LEU A 303 15.85 -13.81 -7.04
C LEU A 303 16.92 -13.97 -8.13
N LEU A 304 17.18 -15.20 -8.61
CA LEU A 304 18.11 -15.48 -9.71
C LEU A 304 17.43 -15.44 -11.09
N ARG A 305 16.12 -15.38 -11.16
CA ARG A 305 15.32 -15.25 -12.41
C ARG A 305 15.18 -13.79 -12.82
#